data_4c7434e10b20dda5f365fbbdd989c764
#
_entry.id   4c7434e10b20dda5f365fbbdd989c764
#
_cell.length_a   1.000
_cell.length_b   1.000
_cell.length_c   1.000
_cell.angle_alpha   90.00
_cell.angle_beta   90.00
_cell.angle_gamma   90.00
#
_symmetry.space_group_name_H-M   'P 1'
#
loop_
_entity.id
_entity.type
_entity.pdbx_description
1 polymer ?
#
loop_
_entity_poly.entity_id
_entity_poly.type
_entity_poly.pdbx_seq_one_letter_code
_entity_poly.pdbx_strand_id
1 'polypeptide(L)'
;MFQPEYKILKKAFEEKLPKEAIISLFDYQDYIMKLNVSPATVVEQMAKSLSTKSDIDCKFFETSEDVPDPSELSGDKKNLMIFDDLQLEKQNKCETYYIRGTHSNVDCFYLAQNYFKLPKQTIRDNANFFCLFRQDLKNINHLYNDHVSTDMPIEEFRKLCKTAWKTSHGFL
;
A
#
# COMPACT_ATOMS: atom_id res chain seq x y z
N MET A 1 1.52 0.71 -16.77
CA MET A 1 1.67 -0.77 -16.91
C MET A 1 2.08 -1.34 -15.57
N PHE A 2 1.31 -2.24 -14.98
CA PHE A 2 1.63 -2.83 -13.66
C PHE A 2 3.02 -3.46 -13.61
N GLN A 3 3.69 -3.30 -12.47
CA GLN A 3 4.91 -4.04 -12.15
C GLN A 3 4.63 -5.56 -12.21
N PRO A 4 5.66 -6.41 -12.49
CA PRO A 4 5.47 -7.86 -12.59
C PRO A 4 4.79 -8.47 -11.36
N GLU A 5 5.11 -7.96 -10.16
CA GLU A 5 4.55 -8.38 -8.88
C GLU A 5 3.03 -8.19 -8.82
N TYR A 6 2.54 -7.05 -9.31
CA TYR A 6 1.11 -6.77 -9.36
C TYR A 6 0.35 -7.69 -10.32
N LYS A 7 0.98 -8.15 -11.39
CA LYS A 7 0.37 -9.14 -12.30
C LYS A 7 0.15 -10.47 -11.59
N ILE A 8 1.11 -10.89 -10.76
CA ILE A 8 1.00 -12.10 -9.93
C ILE A 8 -0.14 -11.93 -8.93
N LEU A 9 -0.15 -10.80 -8.18
CA LEU A 9 -1.20 -10.49 -7.23
C LEU A 9 -2.59 -10.45 -7.88
N LYS A 10 -2.74 -9.70 -8.97
CA LYS A 10 -3.98 -9.61 -9.70
C LYS A 10 -4.51 -11.00 -10.04
N LYS A 11 -3.67 -11.86 -10.60
CA LYS A 11 -4.05 -13.23 -10.95
C LYS A 11 -4.39 -14.07 -9.72
N ALA A 12 -3.64 -13.96 -8.63
CA ALA A 12 -3.90 -14.66 -7.37
C ALA A 12 -5.27 -14.30 -6.78
N PHE A 13 -5.66 -13.04 -6.83
CA PHE A 13 -6.97 -12.58 -6.37
C PHE A 13 -8.10 -12.96 -7.33
N GLU A 14 -7.89 -12.90 -8.64
CA GLU A 14 -8.85 -13.38 -9.64
C GLU A 14 -9.19 -14.87 -9.42
N GLU A 15 -8.19 -15.69 -9.10
CA GLU A 15 -8.35 -17.10 -8.79
C GLU A 15 -8.81 -17.37 -7.34
N LYS A 16 -9.00 -16.29 -6.53
CA LYS A 16 -9.41 -16.36 -5.11
C LYS A 16 -8.55 -17.29 -4.26
N LEU A 17 -7.23 -17.18 -4.42
CA LEU A 17 -6.30 -17.96 -3.60
C LEU A 17 -6.44 -17.60 -2.12
N PRO A 18 -6.31 -18.57 -1.20
CA PRO A 18 -6.28 -18.30 0.22
C PRO A 18 -5.03 -17.51 0.62
N LYS A 19 -5.12 -16.77 1.72
CA LYS A 19 -4.09 -15.86 2.21
C LYS A 19 -2.70 -16.52 2.31
N GLU A 20 -2.66 -17.74 2.80
CA GLU A 20 -1.42 -18.51 2.98
C GLU A 20 -0.74 -18.82 1.66
N ALA A 21 -1.53 -19.10 0.62
CA ALA A 21 -1.00 -19.32 -0.74
C ALA A 21 -0.48 -18.03 -1.37
N ILE A 22 -1.13 -16.90 -1.12
CA ILE A 22 -0.66 -15.59 -1.59
C ILE A 22 0.67 -15.23 -0.90
N ILE A 23 0.79 -15.44 0.41
CA ILE A 23 2.05 -15.23 1.15
C ILE A 23 3.15 -16.11 0.57
N SER A 24 2.87 -17.40 0.34
CA SER A 24 3.85 -18.32 -0.25
C SER A 24 4.31 -17.91 -1.65
N LEU A 25 3.44 -17.31 -2.46
CA LEU A 25 3.82 -16.76 -3.77
C LEU A 25 4.88 -15.65 -3.63
N PHE A 26 4.78 -14.80 -2.60
CA PHE A 26 5.76 -13.76 -2.34
C PHE A 26 7.06 -14.32 -1.76
N ASP A 27 7.00 -15.26 -0.83
CA ASP A 27 8.18 -15.89 -0.24
C ASP A 27 9.05 -16.58 -1.31
N TYR A 28 8.43 -17.13 -2.37
CA TYR A 28 9.11 -17.80 -3.46
C TYR A 28 9.20 -16.99 -4.75
N GLN A 29 8.92 -15.70 -4.71
CA GLN A 29 8.90 -14.80 -5.86
C GLN A 29 10.19 -14.90 -6.69
N ASP A 30 11.38 -14.81 -6.06
CA ASP A 30 12.65 -14.89 -6.73
C ASP A 30 12.89 -16.27 -7.41
N TYR A 31 12.36 -17.32 -6.83
CA TYR A 31 12.42 -18.66 -7.41
C TYR A 31 11.48 -18.76 -8.61
N ILE A 32 10.24 -18.27 -8.50
CA ILE A 32 9.24 -18.26 -9.57
C ILE A 32 9.76 -17.47 -10.78
N MET A 33 10.40 -16.33 -10.56
CA MET A 33 10.97 -15.51 -11.63
C MET A 33 12.14 -16.19 -12.36
N LYS A 34 12.83 -17.13 -11.72
CA LYS A 34 13.90 -17.94 -12.34
C LYS A 34 13.37 -19.15 -13.11
N LEU A 35 12.14 -19.57 -12.85
CA LEU A 35 11.49 -20.60 -13.63
C LEU A 35 11.13 -20.04 -15.02
N ASN A 36 11.43 -20.82 -16.05
CA ASN A 36 11.06 -20.44 -17.44
C ASN A 36 9.56 -20.66 -17.69
N VAL A 37 8.73 -20.29 -16.70
CA VAL A 37 7.28 -20.46 -16.69
C VAL A 37 6.64 -19.11 -16.35
N SER A 38 5.54 -18.76 -17.03
CA SER A 38 4.82 -17.53 -16.70
C SER A 38 4.34 -17.54 -15.22
N PRO A 39 4.53 -16.46 -14.47
CA PRO A 39 3.99 -16.34 -13.11
C PRO A 39 2.47 -16.61 -13.06
N ALA A 40 1.73 -16.21 -14.07
CA ALA A 40 0.29 -16.50 -14.18
C ALA A 40 -0.01 -18.01 -14.21
N THR A 41 0.82 -18.79 -14.90
CA THR A 41 0.67 -20.26 -14.96
C THR A 41 0.89 -20.90 -13.60
N VAL A 42 1.86 -20.40 -12.80
CA VAL A 42 2.09 -20.89 -11.45
C VAL A 42 0.88 -20.64 -10.56
N VAL A 43 0.32 -19.42 -10.61
CA VAL A 43 -0.90 -19.06 -9.87
C VAL A 43 -2.09 -19.94 -10.25
N GLU A 44 -2.29 -20.18 -11.54
CA GLU A 44 -3.38 -21.05 -12.05
C GLU A 44 -3.22 -22.50 -11.58
N GLN A 45 -2.01 -23.02 -11.55
CA GLN A 45 -1.73 -24.36 -11.04
C GLN A 45 -1.99 -24.45 -9.54
N MET A 46 -1.56 -23.44 -8.76
CA MET A 46 -1.87 -23.37 -7.33
C MET A 46 -3.38 -23.31 -7.10
N ALA A 47 -4.11 -22.46 -7.82
CA ALA A 47 -5.57 -22.35 -7.70
C ALA A 47 -6.30 -23.68 -7.97
N LYS A 48 -5.82 -24.48 -8.93
CA LYS A 48 -6.37 -25.80 -9.23
C LYS A 48 -6.09 -26.83 -8.14
N SER A 49 -4.99 -26.69 -7.41
CA SER A 49 -4.60 -27.64 -6.35
C SER A 49 -5.24 -27.33 -4.99
N LEU A 50 -5.76 -26.12 -4.78
CA LEU A 50 -6.32 -25.69 -3.51
C LEU A 50 -7.83 -25.94 -3.45
N SER A 51 -8.27 -26.49 -2.32
CA SER A 51 -9.70 -26.78 -2.06
C SER A 51 -10.46 -25.57 -1.46
N THR A 52 -9.73 -24.62 -0.87
CA THR A 52 -10.29 -23.42 -0.21
C THR A 52 -9.99 -22.18 -1.02
N LYS A 53 -10.99 -21.30 -1.16
CA LYS A 53 -10.84 -20.00 -1.84
C LYS A 53 -11.02 -18.86 -0.85
N SER A 54 -10.35 -17.74 -1.10
CA SER A 54 -10.51 -16.52 -0.33
C SER A 54 -11.90 -15.89 -0.58
N ASP A 55 -12.47 -15.27 0.45
CA ASP A 55 -13.66 -14.43 0.38
C ASP A 55 -13.32 -12.95 0.09
N ILE A 56 -12.03 -12.63 -0.01
CA ILE A 56 -11.57 -11.28 -0.36
C ILE A 56 -11.89 -11.01 -1.83
N ASP A 57 -12.61 -9.92 -2.08
CA ASP A 57 -12.85 -9.38 -3.41
C ASP A 57 -11.84 -8.25 -3.67
N CYS A 58 -11.01 -8.40 -4.69
CA CYS A 58 -9.95 -7.44 -4.99
C CYS A 58 -10.08 -6.91 -6.42
N LYS A 59 -10.02 -5.58 -6.56
CA LYS A 59 -10.07 -4.88 -7.85
C LYS A 59 -8.79 -4.10 -8.06
N PHE A 60 -8.31 -4.04 -9.30
CA PHE A 60 -7.12 -3.32 -9.70
C PHE A 60 -7.49 -2.23 -10.70
N PHE A 61 -7.05 -1.01 -10.45
CA PHE A 61 -7.27 0.15 -11.31
C PHE A 61 -5.92 0.60 -11.88
N GLU A 62 -5.85 0.85 -13.17
CA GLU A 62 -4.60 1.28 -13.83
C GLU A 62 -4.43 2.79 -13.83
N THR A 63 -5.54 3.53 -13.73
CA THR A 63 -5.54 4.99 -13.70
C THR A 63 -6.37 5.50 -12.51
N SER A 64 -6.07 6.69 -12.05
CA SER A 64 -6.84 7.33 -10.99
C SER A 64 -8.28 7.65 -11.41
N GLU A 65 -8.54 7.76 -12.72
CA GLU A 65 -9.88 8.05 -13.26
C GLU A 65 -10.82 6.86 -13.17
N ASP A 66 -10.29 5.64 -13.21
CA ASP A 66 -11.06 4.39 -13.10
C ASP A 66 -11.46 4.06 -11.65
N VAL A 67 -10.84 4.74 -10.68
CA VAL A 67 -11.13 4.53 -9.25
C VAL A 67 -12.52 5.10 -8.93
N PRO A 68 -13.47 4.29 -8.40
CA PRO A 68 -14.80 4.76 -8.03
C PRO A 68 -14.74 5.88 -6.97
N ASP A 69 -15.82 6.62 -6.79
CA ASP A 69 -15.93 7.51 -5.63
C ASP A 69 -16.13 6.68 -4.35
N PRO A 70 -15.62 7.10 -3.18
CA PRO A 70 -15.84 6.37 -1.93
C PRO A 70 -17.33 6.08 -1.63
N SER A 71 -18.22 6.96 -2.04
CA SER A 71 -19.68 6.80 -1.87
C SER A 71 -20.31 5.71 -2.74
N GLU A 72 -19.62 5.28 -3.80
CA GLU A 72 -20.07 4.19 -4.69
C GLU A 72 -19.69 2.80 -4.15
N LEU A 73 -18.84 2.74 -3.13
CA LEU A 73 -18.49 1.49 -2.49
C LEU A 73 -19.56 1.03 -1.51
N SER A 74 -19.76 -0.29 -1.41
CA SER A 74 -20.74 -0.85 -0.48
C SER A 74 -20.35 -0.56 0.98
N GLY A 75 -21.16 0.22 1.68
CA GLY A 75 -20.97 0.53 3.10
C GLY A 75 -21.14 -0.69 4.04
N ASP A 76 -21.78 -1.75 3.56
CA ASP A 76 -22.02 -2.98 4.33
C ASP A 76 -20.77 -3.85 4.50
N LYS A 77 -19.76 -3.61 3.66
CA LYS A 77 -18.46 -4.30 3.70
C LYS A 77 -17.36 -3.38 4.16
N LYS A 78 -16.36 -3.95 4.83
CA LYS A 78 -15.10 -3.23 5.09
C LYS A 78 -14.33 -3.16 3.78
N ASN A 79 -14.00 -1.95 3.37
CA ASN A 79 -13.23 -1.69 2.15
C ASN A 79 -11.84 -1.18 2.51
N LEU A 80 -10.86 -1.57 1.71
CA LEU A 80 -9.49 -1.06 1.78
C LEU A 80 -9.08 -0.54 0.40
N MET A 81 -8.69 0.72 0.34
CA MET A 81 -8.11 1.33 -0.85
C MET A 81 -6.61 1.52 -0.68
N ILE A 82 -5.84 1.01 -1.62
CA ILE A 82 -4.38 1.14 -1.64
C ILE A 82 -3.97 1.96 -2.85
N PHE A 83 -3.34 3.10 -2.61
CA PHE A 83 -2.74 3.96 -3.62
C PHE A 83 -1.23 3.73 -3.64
N ASP A 84 -0.70 3.24 -4.76
CA ASP A 84 0.70 2.92 -4.88
C ASP A 84 1.41 3.83 -5.89
N ASP A 85 2.38 4.59 -5.39
CA ASP A 85 3.30 5.47 -6.14
C ASP A 85 2.65 6.43 -7.15
N LEU A 86 1.46 6.96 -6.80
CA LEU A 86 0.69 7.88 -7.65
C LEU A 86 1.18 9.33 -7.58
N GLN A 87 2.40 9.60 -7.08
CA GLN A 87 2.92 10.95 -6.86
C GLN A 87 3.09 11.80 -8.13
N LEU A 88 3.08 11.18 -9.31
CA LEU A 88 3.16 11.86 -10.60
C LEU A 88 1.78 12.08 -11.24
N GLU A 89 0.74 11.51 -10.68
CA GLU A 89 -0.64 11.63 -11.17
C GLU A 89 -1.42 12.72 -10.43
N LYS A 90 -2.62 13.02 -10.94
CA LYS A 90 -3.56 13.90 -10.25
C LYS A 90 -4.03 13.26 -8.94
N GLN A 91 -3.87 13.97 -7.84
CA GLN A 91 -4.14 13.44 -6.49
C GLN A 91 -5.62 13.53 -6.07
N ASN A 92 -6.48 14.16 -6.85
CA ASN A 92 -7.88 14.47 -6.47
C ASN A 92 -8.66 13.25 -5.94
N LYS A 93 -8.50 12.09 -6.56
CA LYS A 93 -9.16 10.87 -6.10
C LYS A 93 -8.60 10.39 -4.75
N CYS A 94 -7.27 10.35 -4.62
CA CYS A 94 -6.62 9.98 -3.35
C CYS A 94 -7.05 10.92 -2.22
N GLU A 95 -7.05 12.23 -2.48
CA GLU A 95 -7.50 13.26 -1.52
C GLU A 95 -8.95 13.04 -1.09
N THR A 96 -9.84 12.71 -2.04
CA THR A 96 -11.25 12.42 -1.74
C THR A 96 -11.38 11.22 -0.80
N TYR A 97 -10.59 10.17 -0.99
CA TYR A 97 -10.57 9.01 -0.11
C TYR A 97 -10.07 9.34 1.30
N TYR A 98 -9.04 10.16 1.43
CA TYR A 98 -8.51 10.59 2.73
C TYR A 98 -9.46 11.52 3.48
N ILE A 99 -10.23 12.33 2.77
CA ILE A 99 -11.20 13.26 3.38
C ILE A 99 -12.53 12.56 3.72
N ARG A 100 -13.02 11.68 2.85
CA ARG A 100 -14.39 11.13 2.91
C ARG A 100 -14.46 9.61 3.10
N GLY A 101 -13.37 8.86 2.94
CA GLY A 101 -13.37 7.40 2.96
C GLY A 101 -13.95 6.80 4.24
N THR A 102 -13.66 7.40 5.39
CA THR A 102 -14.20 6.96 6.69
C THR A 102 -15.73 6.96 6.75
N HIS A 103 -16.39 7.90 6.08
CA HIS A 103 -17.86 7.96 6.00
C HIS A 103 -18.44 6.82 5.15
N SER A 104 -17.63 6.21 4.30
CA SER A 104 -18.01 5.10 3.41
C SER A 104 -17.43 3.76 3.85
N ASN A 105 -16.99 3.64 5.11
CA ASN A 105 -16.35 2.44 5.65
C ASN A 105 -15.14 1.96 4.83
N VAL A 106 -14.29 2.91 4.40
CA VAL A 106 -13.09 2.66 3.61
C VAL A 106 -11.85 3.08 4.41
N ASP A 107 -10.94 2.16 4.64
CA ASP A 107 -9.59 2.47 5.07
C ASP A 107 -8.69 2.73 3.85
N CYS A 108 -7.70 3.62 4.02
CA CYS A 108 -6.81 4.01 2.92
C CYS A 108 -5.35 3.80 3.30
N PHE A 109 -4.58 3.21 2.38
CA PHE A 109 -3.13 3.23 2.41
C PHE A 109 -2.58 4.01 1.21
N TYR A 110 -1.58 4.84 1.47
CA TYR A 110 -0.81 5.49 0.42
C TYR A 110 0.65 5.06 0.53
N LEU A 111 1.15 4.37 -0.46
CA LEU A 111 2.55 3.96 -0.57
C LEU A 111 3.29 5.04 -1.36
N ALA A 112 4.17 5.77 -0.70
CA ALA A 112 4.88 6.90 -1.27
C ALA A 112 6.38 6.82 -1.03
N GLN A 113 7.17 7.12 -2.06
CA GLN A 113 8.62 7.19 -1.96
C GLN A 113 9.10 8.49 -1.30
N ASN A 114 8.29 9.55 -1.35
CA ASN A 114 8.67 10.86 -0.87
C ASN A 114 7.52 11.52 -0.09
N TYR A 115 7.69 11.62 1.23
CA TYR A 115 6.70 12.22 2.12
C TYR A 115 6.34 13.66 1.73
N PHE A 116 7.34 14.49 1.39
CA PHE A 116 7.11 15.92 1.10
C PHE A 116 6.23 16.16 -0.14
N LYS A 117 6.22 15.23 -1.10
CA LYS A 117 5.39 15.33 -2.31
C LYS A 117 3.91 15.06 -2.06
N LEU A 118 3.56 14.46 -0.94
CA LEU A 118 2.15 14.23 -0.59
C LEU A 118 1.45 15.55 -0.26
N PRO A 119 0.21 15.78 -0.74
CA PRO A 119 -0.61 16.94 -0.38
C PRO A 119 -0.76 17.06 1.14
N LYS A 120 -0.35 18.21 1.70
CA LYS A 120 -0.32 18.40 3.16
C LYS A 120 -1.74 18.38 3.74
N GLN A 121 -2.59 19.29 3.29
CA GLN A 121 -3.90 19.54 3.91
C GLN A 121 -4.89 18.40 3.74
N THR A 122 -4.75 17.60 2.70
CA THR A 122 -5.73 16.60 2.31
C THR A 122 -5.28 15.17 2.62
N ILE A 123 -4.00 14.84 2.47
CA ILE A 123 -3.49 13.49 2.74
C ILE A 123 -2.72 13.46 4.07
N ARG A 124 -1.65 14.28 4.21
CA ARG A 124 -0.79 14.21 5.40
C ARG A 124 -1.52 14.56 6.70
N ASP A 125 -2.36 15.61 6.69
CA ASP A 125 -3.09 16.06 7.87
C ASP A 125 -4.28 15.13 8.23
N ASN A 126 -4.73 14.29 7.28
CA ASN A 126 -5.80 13.30 7.49
C ASN A 126 -5.29 11.86 7.68
N ALA A 127 -4.00 11.63 7.61
CA ALA A 127 -3.43 10.31 7.88
C ALA A 127 -3.31 10.06 9.40
N ASN A 128 -3.84 8.94 9.87
CA ASN A 128 -3.79 8.54 11.28
C ASN A 128 -2.48 7.82 11.65
N PHE A 129 -1.83 7.19 10.67
CA PHE A 129 -0.62 6.41 10.87
C PHE A 129 0.39 6.69 9.76
N PHE A 130 1.66 6.74 10.15
CA PHE A 130 2.78 6.84 9.24
C PHE A 130 3.74 5.67 9.50
N CYS A 131 3.93 4.83 8.48
CA CYS A 131 4.96 3.79 8.51
C CYS A 131 6.18 4.31 7.75
N LEU A 132 7.24 4.63 8.47
CA LEU A 132 8.40 5.32 7.94
C LEU A 132 9.56 4.35 7.72
N PHE A 133 9.78 3.97 6.50
CA PHE A 133 11.03 3.37 6.06
C PHE A 133 12.15 4.42 5.98
N ARG A 134 13.39 3.98 5.81
CA ARG A 134 14.55 4.88 5.80
C ARG A 134 14.36 6.05 4.83
N GLN A 135 14.45 7.27 5.37
CA GLN A 135 14.26 8.52 4.66
C GLN A 135 15.52 9.41 4.75
N ASP A 136 15.60 10.40 3.86
CA ASP A 136 16.60 11.46 3.94
C ASP A 136 16.28 12.49 5.04
N LEU A 137 17.27 13.32 5.38
CA LEU A 137 17.11 14.34 6.42
C LEU A 137 16.01 15.37 6.09
N LYS A 138 15.77 15.66 4.82
CA LYS A 138 14.75 16.63 4.40
C LYS A 138 13.36 16.10 4.73
N ASN A 139 13.07 14.87 4.34
CA ASN A 139 11.80 14.21 4.65
C ASN A 139 11.61 14.03 6.17
N ILE A 140 12.65 13.66 6.91
CA ILE A 140 12.63 13.57 8.38
C ILE A 140 12.25 14.91 9.00
N ASN A 141 12.86 16.02 8.56
CA ASN A 141 12.57 17.34 9.10
C ASN A 141 11.13 17.79 8.80
N HIS A 142 10.62 17.52 7.60
CA HIS A 142 9.23 17.84 7.26
C HIS A 142 8.25 17.06 8.12
N LEU A 143 8.46 15.76 8.26
CA LEU A 143 7.61 14.90 9.08
C LEU A 143 7.66 15.32 10.56
N TYR A 144 8.85 15.61 11.07
CA TYR A 144 9.02 16.13 12.43
C TYR A 144 8.20 17.40 12.64
N ASN A 145 8.33 18.38 11.74
CA ASN A 145 7.62 19.65 11.87
C ASN A 145 6.10 19.51 11.72
N ASP A 146 5.66 18.59 10.89
CA ASP A 146 4.22 18.39 10.65
C ASP A 146 3.54 17.61 11.80
N HIS A 147 4.23 16.65 12.45
CA HIS A 147 3.56 15.69 13.35
C HIS A 147 4.21 15.42 14.69
N VAL A 148 5.48 15.75 14.90
CA VAL A 148 6.24 15.28 16.07
C VAL A 148 6.76 16.42 16.95
N SER A 149 6.86 17.63 16.41
CA SER A 149 7.55 18.76 17.05
C SER A 149 7.02 19.15 18.45
N THR A 150 5.76 18.80 18.75
CA THR A 150 5.14 19.03 20.06
C THR A 150 5.45 17.93 21.08
N ASP A 151 5.85 16.75 20.62
CA ASP A 151 5.94 15.56 21.49
C ASP A 151 7.37 15.27 21.96
N MET A 152 8.36 15.56 21.12
CA MET A 152 9.77 15.33 21.47
C MET A 152 10.73 16.25 20.70
N PRO A 153 11.97 16.44 21.20
CA PRO A 153 13.03 17.15 20.48
C PRO A 153 13.45 16.42 19.20
N ILE A 154 13.84 17.18 18.17
CA ILE A 154 14.22 16.64 16.86
C ILE A 154 15.38 15.63 16.93
N GLU A 155 16.31 15.82 17.88
CA GLU A 155 17.47 14.93 18.04
C GLU A 155 17.06 13.54 18.55
N GLU A 156 16.05 13.48 19.44
CA GLU A 156 15.45 12.22 19.90
C GLU A 156 14.71 11.53 18.76
N PHE A 157 13.91 12.25 18.00
CA PHE A 157 13.22 11.71 16.85
C PHE A 157 14.19 11.13 15.82
N ARG A 158 15.26 11.85 15.49
CA ARG A 158 16.33 11.35 14.60
C ARG A 158 17.01 10.08 15.13
N LYS A 159 17.20 9.99 16.45
CA LYS A 159 17.77 8.81 17.09
C LYS A 159 16.83 7.60 16.99
N LEU A 160 15.52 7.81 17.20
CA LEU A 160 14.50 6.78 17.00
C LEU A 160 14.51 6.27 15.56
N CYS A 161 14.45 7.16 14.58
CA CYS A 161 14.53 6.80 13.16
C CYS A 161 15.78 5.96 12.86
N LYS A 162 16.96 6.42 13.30
CA LYS A 162 18.21 5.67 13.10
C LYS A 162 18.18 4.28 13.74
N THR A 163 17.53 4.15 14.89
CA THR A 163 17.44 2.88 15.60
C THR A 163 16.50 1.92 14.90
N ALA A 164 15.32 2.38 14.49
CA ALA A 164 14.35 1.59 13.75
C ALA A 164 14.89 1.09 12.41
N TRP A 165 15.72 1.90 11.75
CA TRP A 165 16.27 1.60 10.41
C TRP A 165 17.62 0.87 10.42
N LYS A 166 18.06 0.33 11.55
CA LYS A 166 19.30 -0.49 11.63
C LYS A 166 19.17 -1.82 10.94
N THR A 167 17.98 -2.41 10.99
CA THR A 167 17.68 -3.66 10.28
C THR A 167 17.26 -3.38 8.85
N SER A 168 17.50 -4.34 7.95
CA SER A 168 16.98 -4.28 6.58
C SER A 168 15.45 -4.18 6.63
N HIS A 169 14.87 -3.23 5.88
CA HIS A 169 13.43 -2.95 5.85
C HIS A 169 12.81 -2.56 7.22
N GLY A 170 13.65 -2.15 8.18
CA GLY A 170 13.16 -1.59 9.45
C GLY A 170 12.35 -0.31 9.22
N PHE A 171 11.30 -0.12 10.02
CA PHE A 171 10.41 1.05 9.95
C PHE A 171 10.10 1.59 11.35
N LEU A 172 9.67 2.83 11.39
CA LEU A 172 9.15 3.55 12.55
C LEU A 172 7.66 3.78 12.38
#